data_5123db82f43b2cd6ee49f8393d646813
#
_entry.id   5123db82f43b2cd6ee49f8393d646813
#
_cell.length_a   1.000
_cell.length_b   1.000
_cell.length_c   1.000
_cell.angle_alpha   90.00
_cell.angle_beta   90.00
_cell.angle_gamma   90.00
#
_symmetry.space_group_name_H-M   'P 1'
#
loop_
_entity.id
_entity.type
_entity.pdbx_description
1 polymer ?
#
loop_
_entity_poly.entity_id
_entity_poly.type
_entity_poly.pdbx_seq_one_letter_code
_entity_poly.pdbx_strand_id
1 'polypeptide(L)'
;MKDVRRKWRGLKSFGLAAFATACLTCAPLTAKADLIGGVGGGSASVDEPTEWCVGDNRPISYWGYDGWNGTQNETMSCPLTRYSVECNAGGTTHRDFLVGLNSIDQSASRTDPSGVTSRPAGTYYFNKDGLMQTGLVRCEDGNLRYFDLKTGAMVTNQWHNDYEAIWYYFGADGTAVSGWQSIGGDKYYFYPESHEMAYGRVQIDGKNYFLNTPGANADGRLQHNGWFYDSIYGKWLYATPSGELLTGWQNIGGTWYYFNEYGVMLTGWINDSGTWYYANASGAMATGWLNVGGTWYYLDGSGAMAANGWRSLGGSWYWFGDSGAMSTGWFLAGGSWYYASGSGAMATGWLSNGGTWYWLGGSGAMASNSWVNVGGVWYWFDNSGAMATGWHQVGDAWYYFSGSGAMAHDAWVGNYYLQASGAMATNAWVGSYYVGEDGKWIPGYGLVWYKNGSDVYHTHKCRTVGKDAKGYSQISIQEAQRRGASRECKNCQQIG
;
A
#
# COMPACT_ATOMS: atom_id res chain seq x y z
N MET A 1 -5.55 -3.38 -24.57
CA MET A 1 -4.67 -4.07 -23.59
C MET A 1 -3.31 -4.55 -24.17
N LYS A 2 -2.92 -4.16 -25.37
CA LYS A 2 -1.60 -4.54 -25.94
C LYS A 2 -0.58 -3.41 -25.99
N ASP A 3 -0.97 -2.16 -25.71
CA ASP A 3 -0.05 -1.00 -25.76
C ASP A 3 0.55 -0.57 -24.42
N VAL A 4 0.07 -1.12 -23.28
CA VAL A 4 0.62 -0.79 -21.96
C VAL A 4 1.90 -1.56 -21.64
N ARG A 5 2.21 -2.65 -22.37
CA ARG A 5 3.40 -3.47 -22.11
C ARG A 5 4.71 -2.95 -22.69
N ARG A 6 4.67 -1.93 -23.53
CA ARG A 6 5.90 -1.32 -24.11
C ARG A 6 6.49 -0.20 -23.26
N LYS A 7 5.70 0.41 -22.37
CA LYS A 7 6.20 1.47 -21.46
C LYS A 7 6.87 0.97 -20.18
N TRP A 8 6.77 -0.34 -19.87
CA TRP A 8 7.30 -0.91 -18.63
C TRP A 8 8.69 -1.55 -18.76
N ARG A 9 9.36 -1.44 -19.91
CA ARG A 9 10.73 -1.92 -20.07
C ARG A 9 11.83 -0.90 -19.73
N GLY A 10 11.47 0.33 -19.35
CA GLY A 10 12.39 1.40 -18.96
C GLY A 10 12.63 1.55 -17.44
N LEU A 11 12.02 0.73 -16.59
CA LEU A 11 12.08 0.86 -15.14
C LEU A 11 12.69 -0.38 -14.45
N LYS A 12 13.68 -0.99 -15.07
CA LYS A 12 14.51 -1.97 -14.38
C LYS A 12 15.94 -1.49 -14.36
N SER A 13 16.42 -1.31 -13.15
CA SER A 13 17.78 -1.04 -12.73
C SER A 13 18.17 0.43 -12.62
N PHE A 14 17.73 1.07 -11.52
CA PHE A 14 18.68 1.91 -10.83
C PHE A 14 19.54 1.03 -9.93
N GLY A 15 20.34 0.21 -10.58
CA GLY A 15 21.55 -0.33 -10.02
C GLY A 15 22.68 0.47 -10.65
N LEU A 16 23.52 1.07 -9.82
CA LEU A 16 24.78 1.67 -10.21
C LEU A 16 25.48 0.80 -11.27
N ALA A 17 26.07 1.49 -12.26
CA ALA A 17 26.96 0.95 -13.28
C ALA A 17 26.26 0.21 -14.42
N ALA A 18 25.79 0.97 -15.41
CA ALA A 18 25.87 0.57 -16.81
C ALA A 18 25.23 1.59 -17.76
N PHE A 19 25.46 2.88 -17.56
CA PHE A 19 25.31 3.88 -18.63
C PHE A 19 26.58 4.67 -18.87
N ALA A 20 27.70 4.09 -18.51
CA ALA A 20 29.01 4.59 -18.89
C ALA A 20 29.61 3.63 -19.90
N THR A 21 28.97 3.40 -21.03
CA THR A 21 29.68 2.85 -22.21
C THR A 21 28.74 2.81 -23.41
N ALA A 22 28.17 3.95 -23.72
CA ALA A 22 27.74 4.15 -25.10
C ALA A 22 27.96 5.63 -25.40
N CYS A 23 29.09 5.86 -26.00
CA CYS A 23 29.50 7.12 -26.56
C CYS A 23 29.97 8.14 -25.56
N LEU A 24 31.17 8.13 -25.44
CA LEU A 24 32.04 9.26 -25.69
C LEU A 24 33.47 8.80 -25.50
N THR A 25 33.80 7.69 -26.13
CA THR A 25 35.01 7.83 -26.88
C THR A 25 34.61 8.67 -28.08
N CYS A 26 34.77 9.98 -27.99
CA CYS A 26 35.39 10.60 -29.13
C CYS A 26 36.72 9.90 -29.28
N ALA A 27 36.65 8.69 -29.80
CA ALA A 27 37.68 8.34 -30.75
C ALA A 27 37.73 9.59 -31.63
N PRO A 28 38.90 10.21 -31.85
CA PRO A 28 38.99 11.10 -32.97
C PRO A 28 38.24 10.35 -34.05
N LEU A 29 37.15 10.94 -34.58
CA LEU A 29 36.77 10.57 -35.90
C LEU A 29 38.06 10.72 -36.67
N THR A 30 38.88 9.68 -36.69
CA THR A 30 39.66 9.39 -37.84
C THR A 30 38.57 9.17 -38.88
N ALA A 31 37.97 10.25 -39.36
CA ALA A 31 37.51 10.28 -40.69
C ALA A 31 38.75 9.75 -41.42
N LYS A 32 38.75 8.48 -41.78
CA LYS A 32 39.38 8.08 -42.99
C LYS A 32 38.76 9.03 -43.99
N ALA A 33 39.48 10.12 -44.24
CA ALA A 33 39.26 10.91 -45.42
C ALA A 33 39.54 9.95 -46.55
N ASP A 34 38.50 9.23 -46.98
CA ASP A 34 38.47 8.86 -48.36
C ASP A 34 38.39 10.16 -49.11
N LEU A 35 39.55 10.64 -49.50
CA LEU A 35 39.74 11.67 -50.47
C LEU A 35 38.98 11.28 -51.73
N ILE A 36 37.70 11.66 -51.81
CA ILE A 36 37.00 11.66 -53.06
C ILE A 36 37.52 12.85 -53.83
N GLY A 37 38.31 12.51 -54.81
CA GLY A 37 39.05 13.40 -55.65
C GLY A 37 38.31 14.63 -56.12
N GLY A 38 38.77 15.74 -55.71
CA GLY A 38 38.52 17.04 -56.31
C GLY A 38 39.80 17.51 -56.96
N VAL A 39 39.77 17.58 -58.21
CA VAL A 39 40.53 18.36 -59.16
C VAL A 39 41.80 19.09 -58.62
N GLY A 40 42.95 18.57 -58.99
CA GLY A 40 44.22 19.26 -58.82
C GLY A 40 45.21 18.46 -57.99
N GLY A 41 46.00 17.68 -58.68
CA GLY A 41 47.02 16.81 -58.13
C GLY A 41 47.93 17.47 -57.12
N GLY A 42 47.88 16.91 -55.97
CA GLY A 42 48.78 17.02 -54.87
C GLY A 42 48.33 16.04 -53.87
N SER A 43 48.95 14.87 -53.74
CA SER A 43 48.83 13.98 -52.63
C SER A 43 49.11 14.82 -51.37
N ALA A 44 48.11 15.11 -50.61
CA ALA A 44 48.34 15.53 -49.25
C ALA A 44 48.79 14.28 -48.52
N SER A 45 50.06 13.95 -48.55
CA SER A 45 50.70 13.12 -47.58
C SER A 45 50.48 13.80 -46.25
N VAL A 46 49.95 13.02 -45.29
CA VAL A 46 50.02 13.41 -43.89
C VAL A 46 51.47 13.24 -43.51
N ASP A 47 52.31 14.12 -44.04
CA ASP A 47 53.70 14.21 -43.66
C ASP A 47 53.76 14.88 -42.30
N GLU A 48 54.64 14.40 -41.48
CA GLU A 48 54.96 14.92 -40.16
C GLU A 48 55.01 16.45 -40.17
N PRO A 49 54.65 17.09 -39.06
CA PRO A 49 54.61 18.56 -39.01
C PRO A 49 55.97 19.14 -39.32
N THR A 50 56.14 19.55 -40.53
CA THR A 50 57.24 20.43 -40.88
C THR A 50 56.91 21.82 -40.42
N GLU A 51 57.76 22.41 -39.61
CA GLU A 51 57.68 23.73 -39.03
C GLU A 51 57.28 24.78 -40.04
N TRP A 52 56.18 25.52 -39.78
CA TRP A 52 55.65 26.57 -40.64
C TRP A 52 55.44 27.85 -39.86
N CYS A 53 55.98 28.91 -40.33
CA CYS A 53 55.77 30.25 -39.76
C CYS A 53 55.04 31.16 -40.72
N VAL A 54 54.06 31.87 -40.40
CA VAL A 54 53.12 32.81 -41.04
C VAL A 54 51.95 32.19 -41.78
N GLY A 55 50.84 32.34 -41.19
CA GLY A 55 49.50 32.35 -41.68
C GLY A 55 49.21 31.89 -43.10
N ASP A 56 49.41 30.65 -43.42
CA ASP A 56 48.90 30.09 -44.64
C ASP A 56 47.67 29.22 -44.32
N ASN A 57 46.52 29.83 -44.52
CA ASN A 57 45.24 29.14 -44.33
C ASN A 57 45.03 28.21 -45.53
N ARG A 58 45.29 26.95 -45.39
CA ARG A 58 44.82 25.94 -46.35
C ARG A 58 43.50 25.37 -45.83
N PRO A 59 42.34 25.76 -46.38
CA PRO A 59 41.09 25.11 -46.02
C PRO A 59 41.09 23.67 -46.50
N ILE A 60 40.91 22.73 -45.63
CA ILE A 60 40.48 21.40 -45.97
C ILE A 60 38.99 21.38 -45.78
N SER A 61 38.22 21.39 -46.85
CA SER A 61 36.79 21.16 -46.80
C SER A 61 36.53 19.69 -46.53
N TYR A 62 35.94 19.41 -45.41
CA TYR A 62 35.35 18.11 -45.20
C TYR A 62 33.89 18.13 -45.58
N TRP A 63 33.54 17.24 -46.46
CA TRP A 63 32.17 16.79 -46.57
C TRP A 63 31.92 15.88 -45.38
N GLY A 64 31.30 16.43 -44.38
CA GLY A 64 31.17 15.60 -43.26
C GLY A 64 29.90 15.67 -42.60
N TYR A 65 29.20 15.07 -42.19
CA TYR A 65 28.04 14.75 -41.43
C TYR A 65 26.77 15.02 -42.22
N ASP A 66 26.21 13.96 -42.76
CA ASP A 66 24.80 13.94 -43.08
C ASP A 66 24.04 14.27 -41.81
N GLY A 67 23.52 15.49 -41.78
CA GLY A 67 22.65 15.94 -40.68
C GLY A 67 21.46 15.00 -40.60
N TRP A 68 21.47 14.21 -39.59
CA TRP A 68 20.45 13.21 -39.37
C TRP A 68 19.17 13.88 -38.87
N ASN A 69 18.30 14.26 -39.78
CA ASN A 69 16.92 14.62 -39.46
C ASN A 69 15.89 13.64 -40.05
N GLY A 70 16.35 12.47 -40.49
CA GLY A 70 15.48 11.40 -41.00
C GLY A 70 14.78 11.69 -42.32
N THR A 71 15.01 12.85 -42.96
CA THR A 71 14.45 13.20 -44.25
C THR A 71 15.41 14.06 -45.04
N GLN A 72 16.07 13.40 -46.00
CA GLN A 72 16.78 13.96 -47.14
C GLN A 72 18.06 14.74 -46.89
N ASN A 73 19.16 14.16 -47.35
CA ASN A 73 20.33 14.74 -48.04
C ASN A 73 20.50 16.27 -48.00
N GLU A 74 20.56 16.84 -46.82
CA GLU A 74 21.21 18.11 -46.64
C GLU A 74 22.61 17.86 -46.05
N THR A 75 23.58 17.77 -46.92
CA THR A 75 25.00 17.76 -46.57
C THR A 75 25.32 19.09 -45.89
N MET A 76 25.35 19.10 -44.54
CA MET A 76 25.95 20.20 -43.82
C MET A 76 27.47 20.09 -44.02
N SER A 77 28.00 20.89 -44.90
CA SER A 77 29.44 21.06 -45.02
C SER A 77 29.97 21.75 -43.76
N CYS A 78 30.59 21.00 -42.88
CA CYS A 78 31.39 21.56 -41.80
C CYS A 78 32.79 21.82 -42.32
N PRO A 79 33.17 23.07 -42.57
CA PRO A 79 34.53 23.37 -43.10
C PRO A 79 35.54 23.18 -41.97
N LEU A 80 36.21 22.03 -41.98
CA LEU A 80 37.42 21.85 -41.18
C LEU A 80 38.57 22.57 -41.86
N THR A 81 39.14 23.55 -41.18
CA THR A 81 40.24 24.36 -41.70
C THR A 81 41.45 24.11 -40.82
N ARG A 82 42.60 23.80 -41.46
CA ARG A 82 43.89 23.84 -40.79
C ARG A 82 44.37 25.27 -40.70
N TYR A 83 44.85 25.64 -39.54
CA TYR A 83 45.49 26.89 -39.31
C TYR A 83 46.96 26.68 -38.94
N SER A 84 47.84 27.39 -39.57
CA SER A 84 49.26 27.40 -39.29
C SER A 84 49.76 28.82 -39.01
N VAL A 85 50.79 28.91 -38.21
CA VAL A 85 51.48 30.19 -37.90
C VAL A 85 52.88 30.09 -38.49
N GLU A 86 53.28 31.11 -39.22
CA GLU A 86 54.68 31.22 -39.70
C GLU A 86 55.52 32.01 -38.69
N CYS A 87 56.61 31.46 -38.23
CA CYS A 87 57.60 32.16 -37.43
C CYS A 87 58.94 32.16 -38.14
N ASN A 88 59.61 33.28 -38.15
CA ASN A 88 60.95 33.42 -38.67
C ASN A 88 61.97 33.26 -37.55
N ALA A 89 62.62 32.11 -37.48
CA ALA A 89 63.72 31.87 -36.55
C ALA A 89 65.00 31.60 -37.36
N GLY A 90 65.98 32.50 -37.23
CA GLY A 90 67.30 32.28 -37.83
C GLY A 90 67.38 32.26 -39.36
N GLY A 91 66.43 32.86 -40.07
CA GLY A 91 66.42 32.92 -41.53
C GLY A 91 65.74 31.74 -42.23
N THR A 92 65.16 30.85 -41.49
CA THR A 92 64.35 29.73 -41.98
C THR A 92 62.88 29.94 -41.56
N THR A 93 61.97 29.80 -42.51
CA THR A 93 60.53 29.91 -42.25
C THR A 93 60.00 28.53 -41.84
N HIS A 94 59.47 28.48 -40.63
CA HIS A 94 58.85 27.29 -40.09
C HIS A 94 57.32 27.46 -40.02
N ARG A 95 56.54 26.41 -40.31
CA ARG A 95 55.09 26.39 -40.17
C ARG A 95 54.67 25.34 -39.14
N ASP A 96 54.03 25.83 -38.07
CA ASP A 96 53.43 24.97 -37.08
C ASP A 96 51.90 24.97 -37.21
N PHE A 97 51.28 23.80 -37.08
CA PHE A 97 49.84 23.77 -36.99
C PHE A 97 49.36 24.25 -35.63
N LEU A 98 48.28 25.03 -35.65
CA LEU A 98 47.58 25.35 -34.39
C LEU A 98 47.01 24.06 -33.83
N VAL A 99 47.30 23.79 -32.57
CA VAL A 99 46.79 22.66 -31.83
C VAL A 99 46.19 23.16 -30.51
N GLY A 100 45.13 22.52 -30.04
CA GLY A 100 44.48 22.92 -28.82
C GLY A 100 43.55 24.14 -28.94
N LEU A 101 43.33 24.84 -27.84
CA LEU A 101 42.51 26.06 -27.78
C LEU A 101 43.33 27.24 -28.24
N ASN A 102 42.84 27.94 -29.25
CA ASN A 102 43.49 29.11 -29.78
C ASN A 102 42.50 30.27 -30.00
N SER A 103 42.85 31.47 -29.55
CA SER A 103 42.09 32.68 -29.81
C SER A 103 42.54 33.32 -31.11
N ILE A 104 41.60 33.60 -31.99
CA ILE A 104 41.84 34.24 -33.28
C ILE A 104 41.24 35.63 -33.23
N ASP A 105 42.08 36.64 -33.48
CA ASP A 105 41.69 38.05 -33.60
C ASP A 105 41.13 38.34 -35.00
N GLN A 106 40.15 39.23 -35.10
CA GLN A 106 39.57 39.68 -36.37
C GLN A 106 40.60 40.31 -37.33
N SER A 107 41.68 40.83 -36.79
CA SER A 107 42.77 41.40 -37.63
C SER A 107 43.51 40.37 -38.50
N ALA A 108 43.32 39.06 -38.21
CA ALA A 108 43.89 37.97 -38.95
C ALA A 108 43.04 37.48 -40.14
N SER A 109 42.11 38.32 -40.65
CA SER A 109 41.25 37.96 -41.77
C SER A 109 42.04 37.88 -43.08
N ARG A 110 42.25 36.66 -43.58
CA ARG A 110 42.67 36.40 -44.97
C ARG A 110 41.53 35.74 -45.73
N THR A 111 41.41 36.11 -47.01
CA THR A 111 40.51 35.48 -47.94
C THR A 111 40.94 34.01 -48.12
N ASP A 112 40.12 33.13 -47.59
CA ASP A 112 40.25 31.70 -47.77
C ASP A 112 39.91 31.36 -49.25
N PRO A 113 40.58 30.36 -49.88
CA PRO A 113 40.25 29.94 -51.23
C PRO A 113 38.82 29.44 -51.46
N SER A 114 38.06 29.14 -50.38
CA SER A 114 36.65 28.81 -50.44
C SER A 114 35.71 30.04 -50.41
N GLY A 115 36.25 31.28 -50.38
CA GLY A 115 35.51 32.53 -50.42
C GLY A 115 34.96 33.02 -49.07
N VAL A 116 35.34 32.41 -47.98
CA VAL A 116 35.00 32.92 -46.61
C VAL A 116 36.02 33.99 -46.24
N THR A 117 35.60 35.23 -46.26
CA THR A 117 36.49 36.41 -46.13
C THR A 117 36.89 36.75 -44.69
N SER A 118 36.25 36.24 -43.69
CA SER A 118 36.70 36.36 -42.29
C SER A 118 35.92 35.39 -41.39
N ARG A 119 36.60 34.78 -40.43
CA ARG A 119 35.95 34.12 -39.30
C ARG A 119 35.76 35.14 -38.19
N PRO A 120 34.67 35.03 -37.40
CA PRO A 120 34.48 35.91 -36.26
C PRO A 120 35.68 35.76 -35.29
N ALA A 121 36.03 36.85 -34.60
CA ALA A 121 36.95 36.76 -33.49
C ALA A 121 36.40 35.77 -32.45
N GLY A 122 37.22 34.90 -31.91
CA GLY A 122 36.78 33.90 -30.95
C GLY A 122 37.85 32.90 -30.62
N THR A 123 37.53 31.95 -29.75
CA THR A 123 38.37 30.84 -29.41
C THR A 123 37.94 29.60 -30.23
N TYR A 124 38.92 28.89 -30.76
CA TYR A 124 38.76 27.74 -31.63
C TYR A 124 39.56 26.57 -31.07
N TYR A 125 39.17 25.36 -31.36
CA TYR A 125 39.90 24.16 -30.98
C TYR A 125 40.38 23.38 -32.20
N PHE A 126 41.64 23.06 -32.20
CA PHE A 126 42.29 22.28 -33.26
C PHE A 126 42.80 20.96 -32.66
N ASN A 127 42.53 19.86 -33.33
CA ASN A 127 43.03 18.59 -32.91
C ASN A 127 44.56 18.49 -33.17
N LYS A 128 45.16 17.35 -32.77
CA LYS A 128 46.60 17.10 -32.95
C LYS A 128 47.07 17.18 -34.41
N ASP A 129 46.16 17.05 -35.36
CA ASP A 129 46.45 17.13 -36.80
C ASP A 129 46.23 18.58 -37.36
N GLY A 130 46.04 19.52 -36.48
CA GLY A 130 45.74 20.92 -36.82
C GLY A 130 44.39 21.17 -37.47
N LEU A 131 43.46 20.20 -37.34
CA LEU A 131 42.10 20.36 -37.89
C LEU A 131 41.17 20.97 -36.87
N MET A 132 40.50 22.07 -37.28
CA MET A 132 39.55 22.74 -36.48
C MET A 132 38.36 21.80 -36.16
N GLN A 133 37.97 21.77 -34.91
CA GLN A 133 36.83 20.96 -34.42
C GLN A 133 35.58 21.82 -34.24
N THR A 134 34.44 21.21 -34.50
CA THR A 134 33.12 21.86 -34.31
C THR A 134 32.19 20.90 -33.54
N GLY A 135 31.09 21.40 -33.01
CA GLY A 135 30.17 20.60 -32.20
C GLY A 135 30.64 20.43 -30.77
N LEU A 136 30.17 19.38 -30.12
CA LEU A 136 30.52 19.06 -28.75
C LEU A 136 31.87 18.34 -28.72
N VAL A 137 32.87 18.95 -28.10
CA VAL A 137 34.27 18.44 -28.11
C VAL A 137 34.81 18.36 -26.69
N ARG A 138 35.35 17.18 -26.33
CA ARG A 138 36.19 17.04 -25.14
C ARG A 138 37.60 17.40 -25.47
N CYS A 139 38.08 18.52 -24.99
CA CYS A 139 39.41 19.05 -25.25
C CYS A 139 40.49 18.29 -24.48
N GLU A 140 41.76 18.52 -24.78
CA GLU A 140 42.93 17.85 -24.13
C GLU A 140 43.00 18.12 -22.62
N ASP A 141 42.47 19.25 -22.15
CA ASP A 141 42.33 19.60 -20.72
C ASP A 141 41.25 18.81 -20.00
N GLY A 142 40.57 17.89 -20.70
CA GLY A 142 39.51 17.06 -20.19
C GLY A 142 38.12 17.77 -20.14
N ASN A 143 38.07 19.04 -20.44
CA ASN A 143 36.83 19.82 -20.39
C ASN A 143 36.00 19.65 -21.65
N LEU A 144 34.66 19.59 -21.46
CA LEU A 144 33.70 19.55 -22.55
C LEU A 144 33.34 20.98 -22.98
N ARG A 145 33.47 21.27 -24.28
CA ARG A 145 33.15 22.57 -24.90
C ARG A 145 32.31 22.37 -26.15
N TYR A 146 31.59 23.43 -26.53
CA TYR A 146 30.85 23.40 -27.78
C TYR A 146 31.43 24.48 -28.71
N PHE A 147 31.71 24.07 -29.94
CA PHE A 147 32.16 24.93 -31.00
C PHE A 147 31.06 24.99 -32.06
N ASP A 148 30.64 26.22 -32.39
CA ASP A 148 29.53 26.44 -33.32
C ASP A 148 29.78 25.72 -34.65
N LEU A 149 28.78 25.00 -35.14
CA LEU A 149 28.90 24.16 -36.33
C LEU A 149 29.24 24.96 -37.62
N LYS A 150 28.84 26.24 -37.68
CA LYS A 150 29.05 27.06 -38.88
C LYS A 150 30.34 27.85 -38.81
N THR A 151 30.62 28.44 -37.66
CA THR A 151 31.72 29.35 -37.45
C THR A 151 32.97 28.67 -36.90
N GLY A 152 32.78 27.60 -36.16
CA GLY A 152 33.83 26.93 -35.39
C GLY A 152 34.17 27.67 -34.09
N ALA A 153 33.55 28.81 -33.79
CA ALA A 153 33.85 29.59 -32.60
C ALA A 153 33.32 28.92 -31.34
N MET A 154 34.09 28.98 -30.25
CA MET A 154 33.68 28.44 -28.94
C MET A 154 32.46 29.22 -28.40
N VAL A 155 31.48 28.50 -27.94
CA VAL A 155 30.29 29.05 -27.32
C VAL A 155 30.54 29.30 -25.83
N THR A 156 30.16 30.49 -25.33
CA THR A 156 30.30 30.88 -23.94
C THR A 156 29.02 31.51 -23.40
N ASN A 157 28.73 31.36 -22.09
CA ASN A 157 27.56 31.89 -21.39
C ASN A 157 26.24 31.61 -22.11
N GLN A 158 26.09 30.40 -22.65
CA GLN A 158 24.96 30.05 -23.49
C GLN A 158 24.46 28.63 -23.27
N TRP A 159 23.14 28.49 -23.42
CA TRP A 159 22.50 27.18 -23.52
C TRP A 159 22.69 26.59 -24.91
N HIS A 160 22.87 25.28 -24.92
CA HIS A 160 22.91 24.50 -26.16
C HIS A 160 22.17 23.18 -25.95
N ASN A 161 21.43 22.75 -26.97
CA ASN A 161 20.82 21.42 -27.00
C ASN A 161 21.35 20.64 -28.20
N ASP A 162 21.57 19.36 -27.99
CA ASP A 162 21.91 18.44 -29.09
C ASP A 162 20.65 17.95 -29.83
N TYR A 163 20.83 17.10 -30.83
CA TYR A 163 19.74 16.55 -31.63
C TYR A 163 18.81 15.62 -30.86
N GLU A 164 19.24 15.10 -29.70
CA GLU A 164 18.46 14.27 -28.79
C GLU A 164 17.71 15.09 -27.74
N ALA A 165 17.72 16.41 -27.87
CA ALA A 165 17.16 17.38 -26.91
C ALA A 165 17.84 17.32 -25.53
N ILE A 166 19.10 16.89 -25.48
CA ILE A 166 19.93 16.97 -24.28
C ILE A 166 20.48 18.38 -24.15
N TRP A 167 20.28 18.99 -22.99
CA TRP A 167 20.68 20.37 -22.77
C TRP A 167 21.98 20.47 -21.99
N TYR A 168 22.80 21.43 -22.40
CA TYR A 168 24.06 21.83 -21.78
C TYR A 168 24.07 23.34 -21.54
N TYR A 169 24.87 23.78 -20.59
CA TYR A 169 25.20 25.19 -20.44
C TYR A 169 26.72 25.36 -20.42
N PHE A 170 27.20 26.27 -21.23
CA PHE A 170 28.63 26.59 -21.30
C PHE A 170 28.90 27.89 -20.53
N GLY A 171 29.82 27.84 -19.59
CA GLY A 171 30.20 28.95 -18.74
C GLY A 171 30.96 30.07 -19.50
N ALA A 172 31.44 31.06 -18.78
CA ALA A 172 32.19 32.18 -19.35
C ALA A 172 33.52 31.73 -20.00
N ASP A 173 34.12 30.67 -19.51
CA ASP A 173 35.33 30.05 -20.04
C ASP A 173 35.07 29.03 -21.16
N GLY A 174 33.80 28.91 -21.58
CA GLY A 174 33.35 27.95 -22.59
C GLY A 174 33.29 26.51 -22.15
N THR A 175 33.57 26.18 -20.88
CA THR A 175 33.42 24.84 -20.38
C THR A 175 31.96 24.51 -20.07
N ALA A 176 31.55 23.26 -20.38
CA ALA A 176 30.27 22.77 -19.94
C ALA A 176 30.25 22.68 -18.41
N VAL A 177 29.23 23.29 -17.80
CA VAL A 177 29.09 23.30 -16.34
C VAL A 177 28.66 21.95 -15.79
N SER A 178 28.93 21.71 -14.51
CA SER A 178 28.50 20.50 -13.80
C SER A 178 28.05 20.82 -12.38
N GLY A 179 27.32 19.89 -11.75
CA GLY A 179 26.75 20.08 -10.43
C GLY A 179 25.63 21.14 -10.40
N TRP A 180 25.37 21.68 -9.23
CA TRP A 180 24.36 22.75 -9.04
C TRP A 180 24.85 24.07 -9.62
N GLN A 181 24.02 24.69 -10.49
CA GLN A 181 24.29 25.96 -11.12
C GLN A 181 23.13 26.95 -10.92
N SER A 182 23.46 28.23 -10.77
CA SER A 182 22.47 29.32 -10.79
C SER A 182 22.61 30.08 -12.09
N ILE A 183 21.61 30.00 -12.96
CA ILE A 183 21.64 30.59 -14.28
C ILE A 183 20.37 31.42 -14.44
N GLY A 184 20.52 32.72 -14.67
CA GLY A 184 19.39 33.62 -14.81
C GLY A 184 18.52 33.80 -13.57
N GLY A 185 19.01 33.44 -12.39
CA GLY A 185 18.27 33.50 -11.12
C GLY A 185 17.61 32.14 -10.71
N ASP A 186 17.51 31.19 -11.62
CA ASP A 186 16.99 29.86 -11.38
C ASP A 186 18.11 28.87 -11.10
N LYS A 187 17.80 27.76 -10.40
CA LYS A 187 18.74 26.68 -10.13
C LYS A 187 18.53 25.51 -11.08
N TYR A 188 19.66 24.97 -11.53
CA TYR A 188 19.74 23.81 -12.41
C TYR A 188 20.76 22.82 -11.87
N TYR A 189 20.67 21.57 -12.28
CA TYR A 189 21.70 20.57 -11.99
C TYR A 189 22.19 19.90 -13.27
N PHE A 190 23.49 19.77 -13.39
CA PHE A 190 24.14 19.10 -14.51
C PHE A 190 24.93 17.91 -13.96
N TYR A 191 24.80 16.74 -14.59
CA TYR A 191 25.50 15.54 -14.15
C TYR A 191 27.01 15.75 -14.26
N PRO A 192 27.78 15.41 -13.20
CA PRO A 192 29.23 15.73 -13.16
C PRO A 192 30.05 15.08 -14.28
N GLU A 193 29.64 13.91 -14.76
CA GLU A 193 30.41 13.14 -15.75
C GLU A 193 30.02 13.50 -17.19
N SER A 194 28.72 13.60 -17.46
CA SER A 194 28.20 13.86 -18.81
C SER A 194 28.00 15.34 -19.10
N HIS A 195 27.90 16.20 -18.07
CA HIS A 195 27.52 17.61 -18.14
C HIS A 195 26.11 17.87 -18.69
N GLU A 196 25.30 16.83 -18.81
CA GLU A 196 23.91 16.93 -19.25
C GLU A 196 23.05 17.56 -18.18
N MET A 197 22.10 18.39 -18.57
CA MET A 197 21.13 18.98 -17.65
C MET A 197 20.17 17.89 -17.14
N ALA A 198 20.04 17.77 -15.83
CA ALA A 198 19.08 16.88 -15.19
C ALA A 198 17.65 17.45 -15.31
N TYR A 199 16.66 16.56 -15.40
CA TYR A 199 15.24 16.91 -15.39
C TYR A 199 14.38 15.78 -14.79
N GLY A 200 13.14 16.13 -14.43
CA GLY A 200 12.23 15.22 -13.76
C GLY A 200 12.61 15.01 -12.29
N ARG A 201 12.28 13.84 -11.77
CA ARG A 201 12.66 13.44 -10.40
C ARG A 201 14.05 12.85 -10.41
N VAL A 202 14.93 13.44 -9.63
CA VAL A 202 16.33 13.03 -9.53
C VAL A 202 16.76 12.89 -8.07
N GLN A 203 17.69 12.02 -7.81
CA GLN A 203 18.34 11.90 -6.51
C GLN A 203 19.77 12.41 -6.63
N ILE A 204 20.11 13.40 -5.79
CA ILE A 204 21.42 14.03 -5.74
C ILE A 204 21.88 14.01 -4.28
N ASP A 205 23.03 13.44 -4.01
CA ASP A 205 23.59 13.30 -2.65
C ASP A 205 22.61 12.70 -1.64
N GLY A 206 21.84 11.70 -2.06
CA GLY A 206 20.86 11.01 -1.23
C GLY A 206 19.54 11.75 -1.01
N LYS A 207 19.37 12.94 -1.57
CA LYS A 207 18.15 13.76 -1.48
C LYS A 207 17.41 13.77 -2.80
N ASN A 208 16.08 13.81 -2.74
CA ASN A 208 15.23 13.83 -3.92
C ASN A 208 14.92 15.29 -4.31
N TYR A 209 14.95 15.55 -5.60
CA TYR A 209 14.62 16.85 -6.20
C TYR A 209 13.71 16.65 -7.41
N PHE A 210 13.04 17.72 -7.81
CA PHE A 210 12.32 17.77 -9.07
C PHE A 210 12.80 18.96 -9.89
N LEU A 211 13.30 18.65 -11.06
CA LEU A 211 13.71 19.62 -12.06
C LEU A 211 12.68 19.59 -13.19
N ASN A 212 12.24 20.74 -13.66
CA ASN A 212 11.23 20.80 -14.70
C ASN A 212 11.64 19.99 -15.93
N THR A 213 10.67 19.38 -16.58
CA THR A 213 10.96 18.67 -17.84
C THR A 213 11.18 19.69 -18.94
N PRO A 214 12.31 19.61 -19.68
CA PRO A 214 12.57 20.52 -20.78
C PRO A 214 11.47 20.44 -21.84
N GLY A 215 10.93 21.61 -22.24
CA GLY A 215 10.13 21.77 -23.42
C GLY A 215 10.98 22.32 -24.58
N ALA A 216 10.38 23.13 -25.44
CA ALA A 216 11.08 23.82 -26.52
C ALA A 216 12.17 24.76 -26.01
N ASN A 217 12.12 25.16 -24.74
CA ASN A 217 13.11 25.96 -24.03
C ASN A 217 13.74 25.10 -22.93
N ALA A 218 14.98 25.38 -22.55
CA ALA A 218 15.73 24.69 -21.50
C ALA A 218 15.10 24.91 -20.12
N ASP A 219 13.94 24.27 -19.84
CA ASP A 219 13.23 24.39 -18.59
C ASP A 219 13.55 23.23 -17.66
N GLY A 220 14.81 23.13 -17.24
CA GLY A 220 15.28 22.19 -16.21
C GLY A 220 15.35 22.83 -14.82
N ARG A 221 14.53 23.85 -14.54
CA ARG A 221 14.56 24.60 -13.29
C ARG A 221 14.13 23.77 -12.11
N LEU A 222 14.83 23.94 -10.98
CA LEU A 222 14.49 23.31 -9.71
C LEU A 222 13.13 23.79 -9.21
N GLN A 223 12.23 22.85 -8.93
CA GLN A 223 11.01 23.13 -8.19
C GLN A 223 11.31 23.29 -6.69
N HIS A 224 10.78 24.35 -6.09
CA HIS A 224 10.95 24.65 -4.68
C HIS A 224 9.72 25.37 -4.10
N ASN A 225 9.63 25.48 -2.76
CA ASN A 225 8.61 26.24 -2.06
C ASN A 225 7.16 25.77 -2.29
N GLY A 226 6.84 24.54 -1.96
CA GLY A 226 5.45 24.15 -1.83
C GLY A 226 4.99 23.04 -2.77
N TRP A 227 3.69 23.02 -2.99
CA TRP A 227 3.02 22.01 -3.79
C TRP A 227 3.22 22.23 -5.29
N PHE A 228 3.47 21.14 -6.00
CA PHE A 228 3.44 21.13 -7.46
C PHE A 228 2.98 19.75 -7.98
N TYR A 229 2.55 19.76 -9.22
CA TYR A 229 1.99 18.56 -9.86
C TYR A 229 2.89 18.09 -11.00
N ASP A 230 3.39 16.87 -10.88
CA ASP A 230 4.10 16.17 -11.94
C ASP A 230 3.09 15.68 -12.98
N SER A 231 2.93 16.41 -14.07
CA SER A 231 1.96 16.10 -15.12
C SER A 231 2.29 14.85 -15.93
N ILE A 232 3.56 14.44 -15.95
CA ILE A 232 4.00 13.24 -16.69
C ILE A 232 3.51 11.97 -15.98
N TYR A 233 3.61 11.94 -14.65
CA TYR A 233 3.22 10.80 -13.85
C TYR A 233 1.89 10.98 -13.12
N GLY A 234 1.26 12.15 -13.23
CA GLY A 234 -0.03 12.43 -12.59
C GLY A 234 0.04 12.41 -11.06
N LYS A 235 1.10 13.02 -10.48
CA LYS A 235 1.39 12.93 -9.05
C LYS A 235 1.65 14.29 -8.42
N TRP A 236 1.20 14.45 -7.18
CA TRP A 236 1.53 15.61 -6.35
C TRP A 236 2.80 15.38 -5.55
N LEU A 237 3.60 16.41 -5.44
CA LEU A 237 4.84 16.48 -4.68
C LEU A 237 4.88 17.77 -3.87
N TYR A 238 5.74 17.82 -2.89
CA TYR A 238 5.99 19.02 -2.11
C TYR A 238 7.50 19.24 -1.96
N ALA A 239 7.97 20.41 -2.35
CA ALA A 239 9.36 20.80 -2.22
C ALA A 239 9.56 21.82 -1.09
N THR A 240 10.64 21.65 -0.35
CA THR A 240 11.12 22.63 0.63
C THR A 240 11.60 23.90 -0.06
N PRO A 241 11.90 24.99 0.68
CA PRO A 241 12.55 26.18 0.11
C PRO A 241 13.90 25.89 -0.55
N SER A 242 14.62 24.86 -0.11
CA SER A 242 15.88 24.42 -0.74
C SER A 242 15.67 23.54 -1.98
N GLY A 243 14.42 23.14 -2.26
CA GLY A 243 14.05 22.29 -3.38
C GLY A 243 14.02 20.79 -3.07
N GLU A 244 14.40 20.37 -1.85
CA GLU A 244 14.33 18.96 -1.46
C GLU A 244 12.88 18.50 -1.38
N LEU A 245 12.57 17.34 -1.96
CA LEU A 245 11.25 16.74 -1.88
C LEU A 245 11.02 16.14 -0.50
N LEU A 246 9.85 16.40 0.07
CA LEU A 246 9.43 15.79 1.33
C LEU A 246 9.18 14.29 1.16
N THR A 247 9.53 13.50 2.17
CA THR A 247 9.29 12.05 2.25
C THR A 247 8.73 11.68 3.62
N GLY A 248 8.04 10.54 3.73
CA GLY A 248 7.40 10.10 4.97
C GLY A 248 6.21 10.97 5.35
N TRP A 249 5.82 10.89 6.63
CA TRP A 249 4.74 11.71 7.20
C TRP A 249 5.17 13.15 7.38
N GLN A 250 4.35 14.08 6.85
CA GLN A 250 4.61 15.51 6.93
C GLN A 250 3.33 16.27 7.31
N ASN A 251 3.46 17.17 8.27
CA ASN A 251 2.39 18.08 8.63
C ASN A 251 2.55 19.40 7.85
N ILE A 252 1.63 19.66 6.94
CA ILE A 252 1.65 20.86 6.10
C ILE A 252 0.38 21.65 6.38
N GLY A 253 0.52 22.80 7.00
CA GLY A 253 -0.62 23.65 7.34
C GLY A 253 -1.63 23.01 8.30
N GLY A 254 -1.18 22.15 9.22
CA GLY A 254 -2.04 21.45 10.18
C GLY A 254 -2.65 20.13 9.67
N THR A 255 -2.39 19.78 8.40
CA THR A 255 -2.86 18.53 7.79
C THR A 255 -1.70 17.59 7.55
N TRP A 256 -1.87 16.31 7.90
CA TRP A 256 -0.88 15.30 7.66
C TRP A 256 -1.00 14.69 6.27
N TYR A 257 0.14 14.55 5.59
CA TYR A 257 0.31 13.92 4.28
C TYR A 257 1.42 12.89 4.36
N TYR A 258 1.36 11.87 3.52
CA TYR A 258 2.43 10.89 3.41
C TYR A 258 3.04 10.90 2.01
N PHE A 259 4.36 11.03 1.97
CA PHE A 259 5.14 10.97 0.74
C PHE A 259 5.99 9.71 0.74
N ASN A 260 6.01 8.99 -0.35
CA ASN A 260 6.88 7.82 -0.46
C ASN A 260 8.38 8.21 -0.53
N GLU A 261 9.25 7.21 -0.63
CA GLU A 261 10.70 7.41 -0.73
C GLU A 261 11.15 8.28 -1.91
N TYR A 262 10.31 8.41 -2.94
CA TYR A 262 10.58 9.25 -4.11
C TYR A 262 9.94 10.65 -4.03
N GLY A 263 9.38 11.03 -2.88
CA GLY A 263 8.72 12.31 -2.66
C GLY A 263 7.32 12.42 -3.26
N VAL A 264 6.71 11.31 -3.67
CA VAL A 264 5.35 11.30 -4.24
C VAL A 264 4.32 11.20 -3.13
N MET A 265 3.37 12.14 -3.10
CA MET A 265 2.21 12.08 -2.19
C MET A 265 1.35 10.86 -2.48
N LEU A 266 1.05 10.08 -1.45
CA LEU A 266 0.18 8.92 -1.55
C LEU A 266 -1.27 9.25 -1.17
N THR A 267 -2.19 8.51 -1.77
CA THR A 267 -3.63 8.54 -1.48
C THR A 267 -4.14 7.12 -1.31
N GLY A 268 -5.26 6.93 -0.61
CA GLY A 268 -5.80 5.61 -0.30
C GLY A 268 -5.09 4.98 0.91
N TRP A 269 -5.04 3.65 0.94
CA TRP A 269 -4.41 2.92 2.03
C TRP A 269 -2.89 3.00 1.98
N ILE A 270 -2.29 3.30 3.12
CA ILE A 270 -0.85 3.45 3.33
C ILE A 270 -0.44 2.52 4.45
N ASN A 271 0.51 1.64 4.18
CA ASN A 271 1.16 0.84 5.21
C ASN A 271 2.51 1.47 5.55
N ASP A 272 2.64 1.92 6.78
CA ASP A 272 3.90 2.43 7.30
C ASP A 272 4.36 1.56 8.47
N SER A 273 5.39 0.79 8.25
CA SER A 273 6.01 -0.08 9.26
C SER A 273 5.02 -1.04 9.95
N GLY A 274 4.05 -1.57 9.18
CA GLY A 274 3.02 -2.48 9.67
C GLY A 274 1.76 -1.82 10.21
N THR A 275 1.73 -0.51 10.35
CA THR A 275 0.54 0.25 10.72
C THR A 275 -0.14 0.80 9.47
N TRP A 276 -1.46 0.59 9.39
CA TRP A 276 -2.24 1.08 8.27
C TRP A 276 -2.84 2.45 8.56
N TYR A 277 -2.80 3.30 7.56
CA TYR A 277 -3.37 4.63 7.52
C TYR A 277 -4.18 4.80 6.24
N TYR A 278 -4.99 5.84 6.18
CA TYR A 278 -5.72 6.19 4.97
C TYR A 278 -5.59 7.68 4.67
N ALA A 279 -5.20 7.98 3.44
CA ALA A 279 -5.22 9.34 2.92
C ALA A 279 -6.36 9.49 1.91
N ASN A 280 -7.14 10.55 2.03
CA ASN A 280 -8.23 10.82 1.11
C ASN A 280 -7.73 11.23 -0.30
N ALA A 281 -8.62 11.54 -1.22
CA ALA A 281 -8.26 11.91 -2.59
C ALA A 281 -7.39 13.17 -2.69
N SER A 282 -7.42 14.04 -1.69
CA SER A 282 -6.54 15.22 -1.60
C SER A 282 -5.19 14.90 -0.95
N GLY A 283 -4.94 13.66 -0.53
CA GLY A 283 -3.74 13.24 0.20
C GLY A 283 -3.82 13.47 1.71
N ALA A 284 -4.86 14.12 2.22
CA ALA A 284 -4.99 14.39 3.64
C ALA A 284 -5.27 13.09 4.43
N MET A 285 -4.51 12.87 5.50
CA MET A 285 -4.69 11.74 6.41
C MET A 285 -6.09 11.76 7.03
N ALA A 286 -6.79 10.66 6.95
CA ALA A 286 -8.10 10.48 7.57
C ALA A 286 -7.97 10.07 9.05
N THR A 287 -8.95 10.48 9.86
CA THR A 287 -9.13 10.04 11.25
C THR A 287 -10.61 9.79 11.52
N GLY A 288 -10.94 9.01 12.54
CA GLY A 288 -12.31 8.68 12.89
C GLY A 288 -12.90 7.58 12.00
N TRP A 289 -14.20 7.60 11.83
CA TRP A 289 -14.91 6.61 11.03
C TRP A 289 -14.72 6.82 9.54
N LEU A 290 -14.37 5.75 8.84
CA LEU A 290 -14.11 5.74 7.41
C LEU A 290 -14.88 4.62 6.73
N ASN A 291 -15.62 4.94 5.67
CA ASN A 291 -16.24 3.94 4.79
C ASN A 291 -15.49 3.88 3.46
N VAL A 292 -15.00 2.69 3.12
CA VAL A 292 -14.34 2.44 1.85
C VAL A 292 -15.02 1.24 1.18
N GLY A 293 -15.68 1.49 0.06
CA GLY A 293 -16.34 0.43 -0.70
C GLY A 293 -17.44 -0.30 0.05
N GLY A 294 -18.16 0.37 0.98
CA GLY A 294 -19.20 -0.22 1.81
C GLY A 294 -18.69 -0.88 3.11
N THR A 295 -17.39 -0.98 3.30
CA THR A 295 -16.79 -1.50 4.54
C THR A 295 -16.38 -0.35 5.46
N TRP A 296 -16.75 -0.46 6.73
CA TRP A 296 -16.40 0.53 7.74
C TRP A 296 -15.09 0.18 8.45
N TYR A 297 -14.29 1.20 8.65
CA TYR A 297 -13.03 1.20 9.39
C TYR A 297 -13.03 2.32 10.42
N TYR A 298 -12.13 2.25 11.37
CA TYR A 298 -11.89 3.33 12.31
C TYR A 298 -10.41 3.65 12.38
N LEU A 299 -10.10 4.93 12.21
CA LEU A 299 -8.74 5.46 12.30
C LEU A 299 -8.70 6.32 13.59
N ASP A 300 -7.76 6.06 14.46
CA ASP A 300 -7.64 6.81 15.71
C ASP A 300 -7.17 8.26 15.50
N GLY A 301 -6.97 9.02 16.57
CA GLY A 301 -6.51 10.41 16.47
C GLY A 301 -5.11 10.58 15.87
N SER A 302 -4.32 9.53 15.81
CA SER A 302 -3.02 9.51 15.12
C SER A 302 -3.14 9.10 13.64
N GLY A 303 -4.33 8.71 13.19
CA GLY A 303 -4.59 8.15 11.87
C GLY A 303 -4.38 6.65 11.77
N ALA A 304 -3.93 5.98 12.85
CA ALA A 304 -3.69 4.54 12.83
C ALA A 304 -5.01 3.75 12.78
N MET A 305 -5.09 2.78 11.87
CA MET A 305 -6.27 1.93 11.68
C MET A 305 -6.44 0.97 12.86
N ALA A 306 -7.64 0.95 13.45
CA ALA A 306 -8.03 -0.05 14.42
C ALA A 306 -8.12 -1.42 13.75
N ALA A 307 -7.46 -2.42 14.31
CA ALA A 307 -7.51 -3.80 13.86
C ALA A 307 -7.37 -4.76 15.05
N ASN A 308 -7.73 -6.03 14.85
CA ASN A 308 -7.51 -7.12 15.80
C ASN A 308 -7.98 -6.80 17.22
N GLY A 309 -9.19 -6.27 17.39
CA GLY A 309 -9.61 -6.02 18.74
C GLY A 309 -10.83 -5.15 18.93
N TRP A 310 -11.19 -5.05 20.20
CA TRP A 310 -12.28 -4.21 20.65
C TRP A 310 -11.88 -2.74 20.76
N ARG A 311 -12.80 -1.86 20.35
CA ARG A 311 -12.71 -0.41 20.57
C ARG A 311 -14.00 0.10 21.16
N SER A 312 -13.90 0.89 22.23
CA SER A 312 -15.05 1.61 22.80
C SER A 312 -15.10 3.01 22.18
N LEU A 313 -16.13 3.27 21.42
CA LEU A 313 -16.29 4.51 20.66
C LEU A 313 -17.70 5.07 20.94
N GLY A 314 -17.77 6.27 21.52
CA GLY A 314 -19.04 6.91 21.83
C GLY A 314 -19.95 6.09 22.78
N GLY A 315 -19.36 5.32 23.72
CA GLY A 315 -20.10 4.50 24.68
C GLY A 315 -20.56 3.13 24.15
N SER A 316 -20.29 2.81 22.91
CA SER A 316 -20.55 1.48 22.31
C SER A 316 -19.24 0.76 22.01
N TRP A 317 -19.28 -0.58 22.09
CA TRP A 317 -18.15 -1.41 21.74
C TRP A 317 -18.26 -1.91 20.30
N TYR A 318 -17.14 -1.90 19.59
CA TYR A 318 -17.00 -2.35 18.21
C TYR A 318 -15.83 -3.31 18.10
N TRP A 319 -15.97 -4.33 17.26
CA TRP A 319 -14.89 -5.25 16.94
C TRP A 319 -14.35 -4.97 15.53
N PHE A 320 -13.04 -4.85 15.43
CA PHE A 320 -12.34 -4.74 14.16
C PHE A 320 -11.50 -6.02 13.94
N GLY A 321 -11.72 -6.68 12.83
CA GLY A 321 -10.97 -7.89 12.47
C GLY A 321 -9.53 -7.60 12.04
N ASP A 322 -8.82 -8.63 11.57
CA ASP A 322 -7.42 -8.55 11.14
C ASP A 322 -7.19 -7.54 10.01
N SER A 323 -8.17 -7.44 9.12
CA SER A 323 -8.14 -6.48 8.00
C SER A 323 -8.48 -5.05 8.42
N GLY A 324 -8.81 -4.80 9.68
CA GLY A 324 -9.35 -3.54 10.16
C GLY A 324 -10.82 -3.31 9.83
N ALA A 325 -11.49 -4.25 9.16
CA ALA A 325 -12.91 -4.15 8.87
C ALA A 325 -13.75 -4.27 10.15
N MET A 326 -14.72 -3.37 10.33
CA MET A 326 -15.68 -3.43 11.41
C MET A 326 -16.61 -4.63 11.24
N SER A 327 -16.76 -5.44 12.28
CA SER A 327 -17.66 -6.61 12.28
C SER A 327 -19.10 -6.20 12.44
N THR A 328 -19.99 -6.89 11.71
CA THR A 328 -21.44 -6.82 11.84
C THR A 328 -22.02 -8.23 11.84
N GLY A 329 -23.20 -8.44 12.48
CA GLY A 329 -23.75 -9.78 12.63
C GLY A 329 -22.96 -10.64 13.64
N TRP A 330 -22.99 -11.96 13.46
CA TRP A 330 -22.27 -12.91 14.30
C TRP A 330 -20.77 -12.94 13.95
N PHE A 331 -19.92 -12.92 14.97
CA PHE A 331 -18.48 -13.09 14.82
C PHE A 331 -17.84 -13.74 16.05
N LEU A 332 -16.72 -14.38 15.85
CA LEU A 332 -15.95 -15.07 16.91
C LEU A 332 -14.75 -14.18 17.30
N ALA A 333 -14.62 -13.94 18.61
CA ALA A 333 -13.48 -13.22 19.15
C ALA A 333 -13.02 -13.86 20.47
N GLY A 334 -11.74 -14.16 20.60
CA GLY A 334 -11.20 -14.78 21.81
C GLY A 334 -11.89 -16.07 22.24
N GLY A 335 -12.41 -16.88 21.30
CA GLY A 335 -13.09 -18.13 21.58
C GLY A 335 -14.55 -18.00 21.98
N SER A 336 -15.12 -16.79 22.04
CA SER A 336 -16.54 -16.54 22.32
C SER A 336 -17.24 -15.91 21.12
N TRP A 337 -18.50 -16.28 20.94
CA TRP A 337 -19.35 -15.64 19.92
C TRP A 337 -19.95 -14.33 20.42
N TYR A 338 -20.01 -13.38 19.54
CA TYR A 338 -20.59 -12.05 19.74
C TYR A 338 -21.51 -11.70 18.59
N TYR A 339 -22.38 -10.75 18.82
CA TYR A 339 -23.22 -10.19 17.77
C TYR A 339 -23.10 -8.65 17.76
N ALA A 340 -22.83 -8.10 16.59
CA ALA A 340 -22.86 -6.69 16.36
C ALA A 340 -24.07 -6.31 15.48
N SER A 341 -24.72 -5.22 15.79
CA SER A 341 -25.82 -4.66 15.00
C SER A 341 -25.35 -4.28 13.59
N GLY A 342 -26.24 -3.92 12.70
CA GLY A 342 -25.90 -3.37 11.38
C GLY A 342 -25.06 -2.09 11.45
N SER A 343 -25.06 -1.37 12.56
CA SER A 343 -24.18 -0.23 12.82
C SER A 343 -22.79 -0.64 13.38
N GLY A 344 -22.55 -1.93 13.61
CA GLY A 344 -21.34 -2.46 14.22
C GLY A 344 -21.32 -2.44 15.74
N ALA A 345 -22.30 -1.82 16.39
CA ALA A 345 -22.37 -1.77 17.85
C ALA A 345 -22.63 -3.17 18.44
N MET A 346 -21.81 -3.58 19.42
CA MET A 346 -21.94 -4.84 20.13
C MET A 346 -23.29 -4.92 20.84
N ALA A 347 -24.02 -6.00 20.63
CA ALA A 347 -25.27 -6.29 21.33
C ALA A 347 -25.02 -6.93 22.68
N THR A 348 -25.93 -6.71 23.64
CA THR A 348 -26.00 -7.35 24.96
C THR A 348 -27.42 -7.68 25.28
N GLY A 349 -27.68 -8.62 26.19
CA GLY A 349 -29.01 -9.04 26.59
C GLY A 349 -29.65 -9.99 25.58
N TRP A 350 -30.98 -9.93 25.48
CA TRP A 350 -31.75 -10.80 24.59
C TRP A 350 -31.59 -10.41 23.11
N LEU A 351 -31.25 -11.38 22.29
CA LEU A 351 -31.15 -11.26 20.83
C LEU A 351 -32.07 -12.27 20.16
N SER A 352 -32.97 -11.81 19.31
CA SER A 352 -33.71 -12.66 18.38
C SER A 352 -33.06 -12.57 16.98
N ASN A 353 -32.60 -13.67 16.46
CA ASN A 353 -32.02 -13.73 15.12
C ASN A 353 -32.53 -14.97 14.38
N GLY A 354 -33.17 -14.77 13.23
CA GLY A 354 -33.75 -15.85 12.44
C GLY A 354 -34.83 -16.66 13.17
N GLY A 355 -35.56 -16.06 14.12
CA GLY A 355 -36.59 -16.73 14.92
C GLY A 355 -36.05 -17.51 16.13
N THR A 356 -34.74 -17.53 16.31
CA THR A 356 -34.07 -18.16 17.46
C THR A 356 -33.65 -17.08 18.47
N TRP A 357 -33.87 -17.36 19.77
CA TRP A 357 -33.45 -16.47 20.83
C TRP A 357 -32.09 -16.86 21.39
N TYR A 358 -31.27 -15.86 21.65
CA TYR A 358 -29.92 -15.97 22.23
C TYR A 358 -29.80 -15.02 23.41
N TRP A 359 -28.89 -15.30 24.32
CA TRP A 359 -28.50 -14.39 25.38
C TRP A 359 -27.05 -13.96 25.23
N LEU A 360 -26.85 -12.65 25.18
CA LEU A 360 -25.54 -12.02 25.16
C LEU A 360 -25.30 -11.41 26.54
N GLY A 361 -24.30 -11.89 27.26
CA GLY A 361 -23.97 -11.38 28.59
C GLY A 361 -23.62 -9.89 28.60
N GLY A 362 -23.34 -9.32 29.77
CA GLY A 362 -22.94 -7.91 29.90
C GLY A 362 -21.62 -7.61 29.18
N SER A 363 -20.77 -8.60 28.96
CA SER A 363 -19.55 -8.51 28.15
C SER A 363 -19.81 -8.63 26.64
N GLY A 364 -21.05 -8.90 26.21
CA GLY A 364 -21.44 -9.21 24.85
C GLY A 364 -21.24 -10.67 24.45
N ALA A 365 -20.56 -11.49 25.26
CA ALA A 365 -20.32 -12.89 24.94
C ALA A 365 -21.64 -13.69 24.97
N MET A 366 -21.86 -14.50 23.94
CA MET A 366 -23.02 -15.39 23.81
C MET A 366 -22.98 -16.50 24.85
N ALA A 367 -24.07 -16.71 25.60
CA ALA A 367 -24.25 -17.88 26.43
C ALA A 367 -24.41 -19.12 25.55
N SER A 368 -23.63 -20.16 25.82
CA SER A 368 -23.76 -21.45 25.17
C SER A 368 -23.47 -22.58 26.16
N ASN A 369 -24.16 -23.70 26.02
CA ASN A 369 -24.08 -24.87 26.91
C ASN A 369 -24.10 -24.44 28.40
N SER A 370 -25.03 -23.53 28.75
CA SER A 370 -25.01 -22.90 30.07
C SER A 370 -26.41 -22.50 30.55
N TRP A 371 -26.55 -22.48 31.87
CA TRP A 371 -27.70 -21.88 32.57
C TRP A 371 -27.50 -20.40 32.74
N VAL A 372 -28.53 -19.64 32.46
CA VAL A 372 -28.55 -18.22 32.69
C VAL A 372 -29.78 -17.80 33.50
N ASN A 373 -29.60 -17.03 34.58
CA ASN A 373 -30.65 -16.44 35.33
C ASN A 373 -30.87 -15.00 34.89
N VAL A 374 -32.10 -14.70 34.43
CA VAL A 374 -32.45 -13.34 34.01
C VAL A 374 -33.65 -12.92 34.82
N GLY A 375 -33.45 -11.96 35.71
CA GLY A 375 -34.56 -11.44 36.55
C GLY A 375 -35.24 -12.48 37.45
N GLY A 376 -34.51 -13.50 37.93
CA GLY A 376 -35.02 -14.58 38.77
C GLY A 376 -35.53 -15.79 37.99
N VAL A 377 -35.61 -15.74 36.67
CA VAL A 377 -36.05 -16.81 35.81
C VAL A 377 -34.85 -17.49 35.19
N TRP A 378 -34.82 -18.85 35.23
CA TRP A 378 -33.77 -19.63 34.67
C TRP A 378 -34.07 -20.02 33.22
N TYR A 379 -33.03 -19.95 32.37
CA TYR A 379 -33.04 -20.32 30.96
C TYR A 379 -31.83 -21.25 30.69
N TRP A 380 -31.97 -22.14 29.71
CA TRP A 380 -30.90 -22.96 29.21
C TRP A 380 -30.58 -22.59 27.76
N PHE A 381 -29.29 -22.47 27.45
CA PHE A 381 -28.80 -22.25 26.11
C PHE A 381 -27.97 -23.45 25.68
N ASP A 382 -28.24 -24.01 24.52
CA ASP A 382 -27.56 -25.19 23.99
C ASP A 382 -26.16 -24.86 23.46
N ASN A 383 -25.46 -25.84 22.86
CA ASN A 383 -24.13 -25.66 22.30
C ASN A 383 -24.07 -24.59 21.19
N SER A 384 -25.16 -24.40 20.48
CA SER A 384 -25.26 -23.38 19.44
C SER A 384 -25.58 -21.98 19.98
N GLY A 385 -25.85 -21.89 21.28
CA GLY A 385 -26.35 -20.70 21.96
C GLY A 385 -27.84 -20.47 21.82
N ALA A 386 -28.57 -21.41 21.20
CA ALA A 386 -30.01 -21.30 21.06
C ALA A 386 -30.72 -21.55 22.42
N MET A 387 -31.68 -20.66 22.72
CA MET A 387 -32.52 -20.80 23.90
C MET A 387 -33.40 -22.05 23.83
N ALA A 388 -33.32 -22.92 24.84
CA ALA A 388 -34.15 -24.12 24.96
C ALA A 388 -35.63 -23.79 25.13
N THR A 389 -36.49 -24.55 24.47
CA THR A 389 -37.95 -24.58 24.66
C THR A 389 -38.45 -26.02 24.65
N GLY A 390 -39.48 -26.33 25.41
CA GLY A 390 -39.96 -27.71 25.53
C GLY A 390 -39.09 -28.57 26.44
N TRP A 391 -39.10 -29.89 26.22
CA TRP A 391 -38.30 -30.84 27.01
C TRP A 391 -36.84 -30.88 26.54
N HIS A 392 -35.89 -30.70 27.47
CA HIS A 392 -34.47 -30.80 27.24
C HIS A 392 -33.78 -31.60 28.33
N GLN A 393 -32.85 -32.46 27.94
CA GLN A 393 -31.96 -33.11 28.87
C GLN A 393 -30.68 -32.28 29.05
N VAL A 394 -30.40 -31.95 30.30
CA VAL A 394 -29.19 -31.17 30.66
C VAL A 394 -28.44 -31.99 31.72
N GLY A 395 -27.28 -32.54 31.37
CA GLY A 395 -26.63 -33.57 32.15
C GLY A 395 -27.49 -34.80 32.24
N ASP A 396 -27.68 -35.35 33.45
CA ASP A 396 -28.48 -36.54 33.69
C ASP A 396 -29.96 -36.28 33.99
N ALA A 397 -30.40 -35.00 33.97
CA ALA A 397 -31.74 -34.66 34.33
C ALA A 397 -32.52 -34.01 33.17
N TRP A 398 -33.82 -34.28 33.13
CA TRP A 398 -34.74 -33.66 32.20
C TRP A 398 -35.37 -32.40 32.82
N TYR A 399 -35.48 -31.37 31.99
CA TYR A 399 -36.11 -30.09 32.30
C TYR A 399 -37.17 -29.75 31.26
N TYR A 400 -38.08 -28.87 31.63
CA TYR A 400 -39.07 -28.34 30.70
C TYR A 400 -38.98 -26.82 30.66
N PHE A 401 -38.91 -26.29 29.47
CA PHE A 401 -38.90 -24.83 29.23
C PHE A 401 -40.17 -24.41 28.49
N SER A 402 -40.80 -23.38 28.96
CA SER A 402 -41.97 -22.82 28.29
C SER A 402 -41.67 -22.33 26.88
N GLY A 403 -42.68 -21.94 26.10
CA GLY A 403 -42.48 -21.30 24.80
C GLY A 403 -41.68 -19.97 24.86
N SER A 404 -41.61 -19.33 26.02
CA SER A 404 -40.76 -18.16 26.28
C SER A 404 -39.36 -18.55 26.78
N GLY A 405 -39.02 -19.81 26.86
CA GLY A 405 -37.74 -20.34 27.37
C GLY A 405 -37.65 -20.41 28.91
N ALA A 406 -38.62 -19.97 29.63
CA ALA A 406 -38.61 -19.98 31.10
C ALA A 406 -38.65 -21.43 31.62
N MET A 407 -37.71 -21.81 32.49
CA MET A 407 -37.66 -23.11 33.12
C MET A 407 -38.87 -23.33 34.05
N ALA A 408 -39.61 -24.42 33.85
CA ALA A 408 -40.65 -24.79 34.78
C ALA A 408 -40.04 -25.45 36.04
N HIS A 409 -40.57 -25.12 37.19
CA HIS A 409 -40.23 -25.72 38.49
C HIS A 409 -41.46 -25.77 39.39
N ASP A 410 -41.43 -26.67 40.39
CA ASP A 410 -42.52 -26.90 41.33
C ASP A 410 -43.89 -27.05 40.64
N ALA A 411 -43.90 -27.72 39.50
CA ALA A 411 -45.10 -27.77 38.66
C ALA A 411 -45.24 -29.09 37.89
N TRP A 412 -46.47 -29.42 37.55
CA TRP A 412 -46.80 -30.53 36.64
C TRP A 412 -46.83 -30.03 35.18
N VAL A 413 -46.11 -30.75 34.32
CA VAL A 413 -46.18 -30.59 32.87
C VAL A 413 -46.68 -31.90 32.25
N GLY A 414 -47.98 -31.91 31.92
CA GLY A 414 -48.65 -33.14 31.56
C GLY A 414 -48.60 -34.14 32.72
N ASN A 415 -47.98 -35.30 32.50
CA ASN A 415 -47.85 -36.36 33.51
C ASN A 415 -46.47 -36.36 34.23
N TYR A 416 -45.68 -35.30 34.09
CA TYR A 416 -44.35 -35.20 34.68
C TYR A 416 -44.29 -34.05 35.69
N TYR A 417 -43.57 -34.22 36.76
CA TYR A 417 -43.42 -33.17 37.79
C TYR A 417 -41.98 -32.61 37.75
N LEU A 418 -41.88 -31.31 37.68
CA LEU A 418 -40.63 -30.59 37.82
C LEU A 418 -40.48 -30.16 39.29
N GLN A 419 -39.35 -30.51 39.88
CA GLN A 419 -38.99 -30.20 41.27
C GLN A 419 -38.66 -28.66 41.40
N ALA A 420 -38.41 -28.20 42.63
CA ALA A 420 -37.95 -26.84 42.88
C ALA A 420 -36.63 -26.48 42.13
N SER A 421 -35.78 -27.49 41.86
CA SER A 421 -34.60 -27.32 41.04
C SER A 421 -34.88 -27.21 39.54
N GLY A 422 -36.11 -27.43 39.12
CA GLY A 422 -36.50 -27.57 37.71
C GLY A 422 -36.29 -28.98 37.13
N ALA A 423 -35.54 -29.84 37.80
CA ALA A 423 -35.32 -31.20 37.34
C ALA A 423 -36.60 -32.04 37.43
N MET A 424 -36.85 -32.87 36.41
CA MET A 424 -37.97 -33.82 36.42
C MET A 424 -37.76 -34.84 37.54
N ALA A 425 -38.78 -35.02 38.35
CA ALA A 425 -38.79 -36.06 39.39
C ALA A 425 -38.87 -37.45 38.77
N THR A 426 -38.05 -38.37 39.26
CA THR A 426 -38.09 -39.80 38.91
C THR A 426 -38.06 -40.67 40.16
N ASN A 427 -38.69 -41.83 40.12
CA ASN A 427 -38.80 -42.78 41.26
C ASN A 427 -39.14 -42.08 42.58
N ALA A 428 -40.10 -41.13 42.56
CA ALA A 428 -40.37 -40.29 43.70
C ALA A 428 -41.85 -40.09 43.95
N TRP A 429 -42.19 -39.79 45.21
CA TRP A 429 -43.50 -39.31 45.58
C TRP A 429 -43.55 -37.79 45.52
N VAL A 430 -44.57 -37.29 44.83
CA VAL A 430 -44.92 -35.86 44.76
C VAL A 430 -46.27 -35.68 45.40
N GLY A 431 -46.28 -35.34 46.65
CA GLY A 431 -47.52 -35.41 47.42
C GLY A 431 -48.14 -36.80 47.46
N SER A 432 -49.29 -36.96 46.87
CA SER A 432 -50.02 -38.25 46.77
C SER A 432 -49.74 -39.01 45.44
N TYR A 433 -48.91 -38.44 44.57
CA TYR A 433 -48.67 -38.98 43.24
C TYR A 433 -47.27 -39.64 43.17
N TYR A 434 -47.16 -40.79 42.60
CA TYR A 434 -45.87 -41.45 42.38
C TYR A 434 -45.48 -41.32 40.94
N VAL A 435 -44.25 -40.87 40.67
CA VAL A 435 -43.65 -40.84 39.34
C VAL A 435 -42.60 -41.95 39.23
N GLY A 436 -42.65 -42.66 38.13
CA GLY A 436 -41.78 -43.81 37.86
C GLY A 436 -40.35 -43.43 37.47
N GLU A 437 -39.56 -44.42 37.03
CA GLU A 437 -38.21 -44.24 36.56
C GLU A 437 -38.10 -43.31 35.32
N ASP A 438 -39.12 -43.39 34.47
CA ASP A 438 -39.27 -42.55 33.29
C ASP A 438 -39.81 -41.13 33.62
N GLY A 439 -40.02 -40.84 34.92
CA GLY A 439 -40.56 -39.58 35.39
C GLY A 439 -42.08 -39.45 35.24
N LYS A 440 -42.76 -40.43 34.65
CA LYS A 440 -44.18 -40.34 34.36
C LYS A 440 -45.01 -40.71 35.59
N TRP A 441 -46.06 -39.94 35.85
CA TRP A 441 -47.02 -40.27 36.86
C TRP A 441 -47.68 -41.64 36.59
N ILE A 442 -47.65 -42.52 37.60
CA ILE A 442 -48.27 -43.81 37.55
C ILE A 442 -49.56 -43.79 38.37
N PRO A 443 -50.72 -43.74 37.72
CA PRO A 443 -51.98 -43.69 38.40
C PRO A 443 -52.15 -44.91 39.32
N GLY A 444 -52.50 -44.65 40.57
CA GLY A 444 -52.79 -45.73 41.54
C GLY A 444 -51.56 -46.47 42.10
N TYR A 445 -50.32 -46.07 41.70
CA TYR A 445 -49.08 -46.69 42.24
C TYR A 445 -48.98 -46.43 43.75
N GLY A 446 -48.73 -47.47 44.50
CA GLY A 446 -48.62 -47.45 45.96
C GLY A 446 -49.90 -46.98 46.69
N LEU A 447 -51.02 -46.86 45.99
CA LEU A 447 -52.28 -46.63 46.62
C LEU A 447 -52.78 -47.93 47.27
N VAL A 448 -53.16 -47.78 48.49
CA VAL A 448 -53.75 -48.87 49.28
C VAL A 448 -55.18 -48.53 49.60
N TRP A 449 -56.00 -49.55 49.76
CA TRP A 449 -57.35 -49.41 50.27
C TRP A 449 -57.27 -49.23 51.78
N TYR A 450 -57.71 -48.11 52.27
CA TYR A 450 -57.67 -47.75 53.69
C TYR A 450 -59.02 -47.31 54.15
N LYS A 451 -59.41 -47.83 55.31
CA LYS A 451 -60.60 -47.33 56.00
C LYS A 451 -60.17 -46.46 57.16
N ASN A 452 -60.74 -45.26 57.25
CA ASN A 452 -60.39 -44.34 58.32
C ASN A 452 -60.48 -44.91 59.69
N GLY A 453 -59.42 -44.79 60.51
CA GLY A 453 -59.35 -45.32 61.86
C GLY A 453 -58.89 -46.79 61.90
N SER A 454 -58.56 -47.44 60.80
CA SER A 454 -57.97 -48.76 60.73
C SER A 454 -56.48 -48.78 60.97
N ASP A 455 -55.94 -49.76 61.65
CA ASP A 455 -54.52 -50.02 61.76
C ASP A 455 -53.96 -50.86 60.60
N VAL A 456 -54.83 -51.14 59.61
CA VAL A 456 -54.52 -51.99 58.47
C VAL A 456 -54.81 -51.33 57.18
N TYR A 457 -53.90 -51.48 56.23
CA TYR A 457 -54.09 -51.08 54.81
C TYR A 457 -54.13 -52.33 53.91
N HIS A 458 -54.74 -52.25 52.75
CA HIS A 458 -54.87 -53.31 51.77
C HIS A 458 -54.26 -52.94 50.44
N THR A 459 -53.37 -53.74 49.92
CA THR A 459 -52.66 -53.50 48.65
C THR A 459 -53.55 -53.78 47.44
N HIS A 460 -54.61 -54.50 47.58
CA HIS A 460 -55.62 -54.77 46.54
C HIS A 460 -57.01 -55.00 47.16
N LYS A 461 -58.04 -55.08 46.29
CA LYS A 461 -59.41 -55.43 46.78
C LYS A 461 -59.46 -56.88 47.20
N CYS A 462 -58.97 -57.21 48.37
CA CYS A 462 -59.09 -58.52 48.99
C CYS A 462 -60.47 -58.77 49.53
N ARG A 463 -60.74 -59.95 50.07
CA ARG A 463 -62.01 -60.41 50.65
C ARG A 463 -62.54 -59.41 51.72
N THR A 464 -61.63 -58.76 52.46
CA THR A 464 -61.98 -57.79 53.52
C THR A 464 -62.50 -56.50 52.95
N VAL A 465 -61.95 -55.97 51.85
CA VAL A 465 -62.35 -54.73 51.18
C VAL A 465 -63.64 -54.94 50.40
N GLY A 466 -63.86 -56.16 49.89
CA GLY A 466 -65.03 -56.52 49.09
C GLY A 466 -65.03 -55.88 47.71
N LYS A 467 -65.94 -56.32 46.81
CA LYS A 467 -66.03 -55.78 45.43
C LYS A 467 -66.33 -54.30 45.34
N ASP A 468 -67.19 -53.84 46.24
CA ASP A 468 -67.71 -52.49 46.20
C ASP A 468 -66.85 -51.49 46.98
N ALA A 469 -65.84 -51.99 47.71
CA ALA A 469 -64.90 -51.18 48.53
C ALA A 469 -65.62 -50.13 49.46
N LYS A 470 -66.80 -50.51 49.93
CA LYS A 470 -67.67 -49.56 50.72
C LYS A 470 -66.98 -49.14 52.02
N GLY A 471 -66.79 -47.84 52.18
CA GLY A 471 -66.11 -47.26 53.35
C GLY A 471 -64.62 -47.25 53.31
N TYR A 472 -64.01 -47.68 52.16
CA TYR A 472 -62.59 -47.59 51.92
C TYR A 472 -62.30 -46.45 50.92
N SER A 473 -61.16 -45.82 51.12
CA SER A 473 -60.61 -44.83 50.20
C SER A 473 -59.27 -45.36 49.70
N GLN A 474 -58.93 -45.05 48.46
CA GLN A 474 -57.57 -45.24 47.97
C GLN A 474 -56.72 -44.03 48.37
N ILE A 475 -55.68 -44.26 49.12
CA ILE A 475 -54.68 -43.27 49.54
C ILE A 475 -53.29 -43.86 49.43
N SER A 476 -52.23 -43.03 49.41
CA SER A 476 -50.89 -43.57 49.45
C SER A 476 -50.64 -44.36 50.72
N ILE A 477 -49.71 -45.34 50.64
CA ILE A 477 -49.32 -46.14 51.81
C ILE A 477 -48.79 -45.22 52.92
N GLN A 478 -48.02 -44.18 52.59
CA GLN A 478 -47.53 -43.25 53.58
C GLN A 478 -48.65 -42.42 54.25
N GLU A 479 -49.68 -42.06 53.50
CA GLU A 479 -50.83 -41.41 54.05
C GLU A 479 -51.65 -42.37 54.93
N ALA A 480 -51.77 -43.63 54.54
CA ALA A 480 -52.41 -44.64 55.37
C ALA A 480 -51.67 -44.82 56.70
N GLN A 481 -50.32 -44.87 56.63
CA GLN A 481 -49.45 -44.99 57.81
C GLN A 481 -49.56 -43.72 58.70
N ARG A 482 -49.54 -42.52 58.11
CA ARG A 482 -49.74 -41.28 58.87
C ARG A 482 -51.09 -41.28 59.60
N ARG A 483 -52.12 -41.86 59.01
CA ARG A 483 -53.47 -41.97 59.62
C ARG A 483 -53.60 -43.14 60.58
N GLY A 484 -52.52 -43.88 60.88
CA GLY A 484 -52.48 -44.94 61.89
C GLY A 484 -52.40 -46.35 61.35
N ALA A 485 -52.33 -46.56 60.04
CA ALA A 485 -52.11 -47.92 59.52
C ALA A 485 -50.68 -48.38 59.79
N SER A 486 -50.52 -49.46 60.59
CA SER A 486 -49.21 -49.94 60.99
C SER A 486 -48.79 -51.21 60.24
N ARG A 487 -49.72 -51.85 59.52
CA ARG A 487 -49.47 -53.13 58.86
C ARG A 487 -50.36 -53.42 57.66
N GLU A 488 -49.87 -54.29 56.75
CA GLU A 488 -50.64 -54.77 55.62
C GLU A 488 -51.63 -55.85 56.10
N CYS A 489 -52.76 -55.90 55.43
CA CYS A 489 -53.79 -56.86 55.65
C CYS A 489 -53.29 -58.31 55.41
N LYS A 490 -53.50 -59.22 56.33
CA LYS A 490 -53.13 -60.66 56.23
C LYS A 490 -53.68 -61.35 54.96
N ASN A 491 -54.90 -60.99 54.51
CA ASN A 491 -55.46 -61.53 53.26
C ASN A 491 -54.81 -60.95 52.00
N CYS A 492 -54.08 -59.83 52.08
CA CYS A 492 -53.34 -59.27 50.98
C CYS A 492 -51.93 -59.92 50.88
N GLN A 493 -51.32 -60.24 52.00
CA GLN A 493 -50.04 -60.94 52.10
C GLN A 493 -50.01 -62.35 51.53
N GLN A 494 -51.21 -63.01 51.40
CA GLN A 494 -51.29 -64.38 50.93
C GLN A 494 -51.43 -64.61 49.43
N ILE A 495 -51.40 -63.49 48.64
CA ILE A 495 -51.58 -63.52 47.17
C ILE A 495 -50.34 -62.90 46.44
N GLY A 496 -49.21 -62.77 47.12
CA GLY A 496 -47.95 -62.37 46.55
C GLY A 496 -47.06 -63.53 46.14
#